data_450cba7f61a5df6b332801fa213915b1
#
_entry.id   450cba7f61a5df6b332801fa213915b1
#
_cell.length_a   1.000
_cell.length_b   1.000
_cell.length_c   1.000
_cell.angle_alpha   90.00
_cell.angle_beta   90.00
_cell.angle_gamma   90.00
#
_symmetry.space_group_name_H-M   'P 1'
#
loop_
_entity.id
_entity.type
_entity.pdbx_description
1 polymer ?
#
loop_
_entity_poly.entity_id
_entity_poly.type
_entity_poly.pdbx_seq_one_letter_code
_entity_poly.pdbx_strand_id
1 'polypeptide(L)'
;MGRGSTLVEKIIARAAGVDRVAPGQLVTAQVDLAFAHDSSGPRRWAPMLRELGVGLWDPQKVAIVSDHYVPAVDAESARILKLAREFAAEHQVGAFFDMVGICHLVLPEHGLIRPGAFVAGGDSHSPTAGAFGAYAAGYGATDMAAIVATGETWLAVPETIRVEWSGRFGAGVAAKDIMLFLCRELGMDNAFKAIEYGGDTVEGLSMAERMVLCNMAAELGCEAGVVAPDRTTFAYLRAAGRPVEDEAAALALASDRDAVYAAVHRFDAATLQPQIAAPHDPSRTQDVTEHAGIKVDQCYIGACVGAKIEDLRMAAAVLKGRKVSPDTRLLIAPASQKTTTTATQDGTLQTLMEAGAVLLPSGCGACAGYGAGVLADGEVCISSTNRNFKGRMGSKEAQVYLGSPYSVAAAAVEGRIADPRQFLGETA
;
A
#
# COMPACT_ATOMS: atom_id res chain seq x y z
N MET A 1 -33.25 20.20 2.09
CA MET A 1 -32.08 19.84 1.22
C MET A 1 -31.47 18.62 1.88
N GLY A 2 -31.16 17.57 1.11
CA GLY A 2 -30.49 16.38 1.67
C GLY A 2 -29.05 16.73 2.10
N ARG A 3 -28.48 16.01 3.06
CA ARG A 3 -27.05 16.14 3.46
C ARG A 3 -26.14 15.93 2.24
N GLY A 4 -24.97 16.56 2.22
CA GLY A 4 -23.93 16.30 1.23
C GLY A 4 -23.38 14.87 1.32
N SER A 5 -22.79 14.37 0.24
CA SER A 5 -22.19 13.02 0.15
C SER A 5 -20.67 13.09 0.27
N THR A 6 -20.08 12.09 0.93
CA THR A 6 -18.63 11.89 0.92
C THR A 6 -18.15 11.32 -0.42
N LEU A 7 -16.85 11.40 -0.71
CA LEU A 7 -16.23 10.78 -1.87
C LEU A 7 -16.59 9.28 -1.96
N VAL A 8 -16.51 8.57 -0.84
CA VAL A 8 -16.85 7.14 -0.75
C VAL A 8 -18.32 6.89 -1.09
N GLU A 9 -19.24 7.67 -0.54
CA GLU A 9 -20.68 7.57 -0.86
C GLU A 9 -20.96 7.81 -2.34
N LYS A 10 -20.31 8.80 -2.96
CA LYS A 10 -20.48 9.08 -4.41
C LYS A 10 -20.02 7.93 -5.29
N ILE A 11 -18.86 7.33 -4.98
CA ILE A 11 -18.35 6.19 -5.76
C ILE A 11 -19.25 4.96 -5.61
N ILE A 12 -19.69 4.65 -4.39
CA ILE A 12 -20.58 3.52 -4.13
C ILE A 12 -21.95 3.75 -4.77
N ALA A 13 -22.52 4.96 -4.69
CA ALA A 13 -23.78 5.29 -5.35
C ALA A 13 -23.72 5.06 -6.87
N ARG A 14 -22.63 5.53 -7.51
CA ARG A 14 -22.37 5.28 -8.94
C ARG A 14 -22.30 3.78 -9.24
N ALA A 15 -21.53 3.02 -8.44
CA ALA A 15 -21.36 1.59 -8.64
C ALA A 15 -22.65 0.80 -8.41
N ALA A 16 -23.52 1.29 -7.52
CA ALA A 16 -24.83 0.70 -7.26
C ALA A 16 -25.92 1.16 -8.26
N GLY A 17 -25.61 2.09 -9.17
CA GLY A 17 -26.59 2.61 -10.13
C GLY A 17 -27.71 3.43 -9.50
N VAL A 18 -27.43 4.08 -8.35
CA VAL A 18 -28.40 4.94 -7.65
C VAL A 18 -27.86 6.34 -7.48
N ASP A 19 -28.76 7.32 -7.28
CA ASP A 19 -28.37 8.74 -7.15
C ASP A 19 -27.58 8.99 -5.86
N ARG A 20 -27.89 8.28 -4.78
CA ARG A 20 -27.30 8.48 -3.45
C ARG A 20 -27.37 7.21 -2.61
N VAL A 21 -26.42 7.10 -1.69
CA VAL A 21 -26.42 6.07 -0.64
C VAL A 21 -26.22 6.73 0.74
N ALA A 22 -26.46 5.96 1.79
CA ALA A 22 -26.22 6.39 3.18
C ALA A 22 -25.43 5.31 3.94
N PRO A 23 -24.61 5.68 4.94
CA PRO A 23 -23.93 4.74 5.80
C PRO A 23 -24.88 3.69 6.39
N GLY A 24 -24.44 2.42 6.39
CA GLY A 24 -25.22 1.27 6.85
C GLY A 24 -26.23 0.73 5.82
N GLN A 25 -26.48 1.43 4.71
CA GLN A 25 -27.30 0.92 3.62
C GLN A 25 -26.63 -0.27 2.95
N LEU A 26 -27.37 -1.35 2.75
CA LEU A 26 -26.91 -2.50 1.95
C LEU A 26 -27.17 -2.22 0.48
N VAL A 27 -26.15 -2.33 -0.34
CA VAL A 27 -26.22 -2.13 -1.79
C VAL A 27 -25.47 -3.24 -2.53
N THR A 28 -25.89 -3.51 -3.78
CA THR A 28 -25.10 -4.29 -4.74
C THR A 28 -24.36 -3.31 -5.63
N ALA A 29 -23.04 -3.41 -5.69
CA ALA A 29 -22.16 -2.56 -6.48
C ALA A 29 -21.58 -3.32 -7.67
N GLN A 30 -21.61 -2.72 -8.85
CA GLN A 30 -20.89 -3.21 -10.04
C GLN A 30 -19.40 -2.93 -9.90
N VAL A 31 -18.58 -3.95 -10.19
CA VAL A 31 -17.11 -3.87 -10.09
C VAL A 31 -16.53 -3.39 -11.41
N ASP A 32 -15.73 -2.33 -11.37
CA ASP A 32 -15.04 -1.81 -12.56
C ASP A 32 -13.74 -2.58 -12.84
N LEU A 33 -13.05 -3.04 -11.78
CA LEU A 33 -11.84 -3.84 -11.85
C LEU A 33 -11.81 -4.83 -10.68
N ALA A 34 -11.68 -6.12 -10.98
CA ALA A 34 -11.34 -7.14 -10.02
C ALA A 34 -9.87 -7.53 -10.16
N PHE A 35 -9.11 -7.59 -9.07
CA PHE A 35 -7.73 -8.05 -9.15
C PHE A 35 -7.35 -9.00 -8.02
N ALA A 36 -6.39 -9.85 -8.31
CA ALA A 36 -5.71 -10.65 -7.30
C ALA A 36 -4.27 -10.96 -7.68
N HIS A 37 -3.58 -11.57 -6.75
CA HIS A 37 -2.22 -12.03 -6.95
C HIS A 37 -2.14 -13.58 -6.96
N ASP A 38 -0.97 -14.12 -7.26
CA ASP A 38 -0.69 -15.56 -7.36
C ASP A 38 -1.14 -16.36 -6.11
N SER A 39 -1.04 -15.77 -4.91
CA SER A 39 -1.42 -16.44 -3.65
C SER A 39 -2.94 -16.49 -3.42
N SER A 40 -3.70 -15.44 -3.76
CA SER A 40 -5.14 -15.31 -3.49
C SER A 40 -6.05 -15.56 -4.70
N GLY A 41 -5.52 -15.43 -5.91
CA GLY A 41 -6.25 -15.46 -7.17
C GLY A 41 -6.48 -16.87 -7.72
N PRO A 42 -5.92 -17.24 -8.89
CA PRO A 42 -6.25 -18.47 -9.62
C PRO A 42 -6.12 -19.74 -8.80
N ARG A 43 -5.16 -19.81 -7.90
CA ARG A 43 -4.99 -20.94 -6.96
C ARG A 43 -6.27 -21.21 -6.15
N ARG A 44 -7.02 -20.17 -5.81
CA ARG A 44 -8.26 -20.26 -5.03
C ARG A 44 -9.50 -20.28 -5.91
N TRP A 45 -9.53 -19.45 -6.95
CA TRP A 45 -10.72 -19.28 -7.79
C TRP A 45 -10.97 -20.45 -8.75
N ALA A 46 -9.92 -20.98 -9.39
CA ALA A 46 -10.07 -21.98 -10.43
C ALA A 46 -10.83 -23.25 -9.97
N PRO A 47 -10.62 -23.78 -8.76
CA PRO A 47 -11.43 -24.87 -8.26
C PRO A 47 -12.91 -24.48 -8.08
N MET A 48 -13.19 -23.31 -7.51
CA MET A 48 -14.55 -22.83 -7.24
C MET A 48 -15.33 -22.56 -8.54
N LEU A 49 -14.71 -21.86 -9.51
CA LEU A 49 -15.34 -21.59 -10.80
C LEU A 49 -15.66 -22.86 -11.57
N ARG A 50 -14.78 -23.87 -11.53
CA ARG A 50 -15.01 -25.20 -12.14
C ARG A 50 -16.15 -25.94 -11.45
N GLU A 51 -16.21 -25.94 -10.12
CA GLU A 51 -17.29 -26.58 -9.37
C GLU A 51 -18.64 -25.95 -9.69
N LEU A 52 -18.69 -24.63 -9.82
CA LEU A 52 -19.89 -23.88 -10.18
C LEU A 52 -20.23 -23.96 -11.68
N GLY A 53 -19.32 -24.41 -12.53
CA GLY A 53 -19.50 -24.46 -13.99
C GLY A 53 -19.59 -23.07 -14.64
N VAL A 54 -18.93 -22.06 -14.06
CA VAL A 54 -18.97 -20.67 -14.54
C VAL A 54 -17.57 -20.18 -14.93
N GLY A 55 -17.53 -19.19 -15.84
CA GLY A 55 -16.28 -18.47 -16.23
C GLY A 55 -16.17 -17.11 -15.56
N LEU A 56 -15.24 -16.29 -16.07
CA LEU A 56 -15.13 -14.88 -15.70
C LEU A 56 -16.26 -14.08 -16.35
N TRP A 57 -16.87 -13.12 -15.61
CA TRP A 57 -17.95 -12.27 -16.14
C TRP A 57 -17.46 -11.38 -17.28
N ASP A 58 -16.29 -10.79 -17.13
CA ASP A 58 -15.61 -9.98 -18.12
C ASP A 58 -14.09 -10.10 -17.92
N PRO A 59 -13.42 -10.94 -18.72
CA PRO A 59 -11.98 -11.13 -18.62
C PRO A 59 -11.16 -9.84 -18.73
N GLN A 60 -11.68 -8.80 -19.40
CA GLN A 60 -10.99 -7.52 -19.60
C GLN A 60 -11.00 -6.64 -18.33
N LYS A 61 -11.88 -6.95 -17.38
CA LYS A 61 -11.97 -6.30 -16.08
C LYS A 61 -11.33 -7.09 -14.96
N VAL A 62 -10.61 -8.16 -15.30
CA VAL A 62 -9.84 -8.95 -14.34
C VAL A 62 -8.35 -8.72 -14.53
N ALA A 63 -7.64 -8.47 -13.42
CA ALA A 63 -6.19 -8.37 -13.41
C ALA A 63 -5.59 -9.40 -12.46
N ILE A 64 -4.51 -10.05 -12.89
CA ILE A 64 -3.77 -11.01 -12.08
C ILE A 64 -2.29 -10.60 -12.07
N VAL A 65 -1.68 -10.56 -10.88
CA VAL A 65 -0.28 -10.17 -10.70
C VAL A 65 0.45 -11.27 -9.94
N SER A 66 1.53 -11.81 -10.50
CA SER A 66 2.43 -12.72 -9.78
C SER A 66 3.44 -11.89 -8.99
N ASP A 67 3.28 -11.80 -7.66
CA ASP A 67 4.09 -10.93 -6.79
C ASP A 67 4.42 -11.50 -5.40
N HIS A 68 3.74 -12.58 -4.94
CA HIS A 68 3.96 -13.15 -3.62
C HIS A 68 5.01 -14.26 -3.62
N TYR A 69 4.94 -15.19 -4.56
CA TYR A 69 5.88 -16.32 -4.68
C TYR A 69 7.01 -16.05 -5.70
N VAL A 70 7.50 -14.83 -5.75
CA VAL A 70 8.41 -14.34 -6.79
C VAL A 70 9.79 -13.97 -6.21
N PRO A 71 10.87 -14.50 -6.81
CA PRO A 71 10.91 -15.68 -7.66
C PRO A 71 10.57 -16.94 -6.86
N ALA A 72 10.11 -18.00 -7.54
CA ALA A 72 9.82 -19.26 -6.85
C ALA A 72 11.08 -19.81 -6.15
N VAL A 73 10.94 -20.14 -4.87
CA VAL A 73 12.03 -20.66 -4.03
C VAL A 73 11.98 -22.19 -3.86
N ASP A 74 10.88 -22.80 -4.26
CA ASP A 74 10.64 -24.24 -4.22
C ASP A 74 9.66 -24.70 -5.32
N ALA A 75 9.45 -26.02 -5.42
CA ALA A 75 8.56 -26.61 -6.42
C ALA A 75 7.09 -26.24 -6.21
N GLU A 76 6.65 -25.94 -4.98
CA GLU A 76 5.28 -25.53 -4.68
C GLU A 76 5.03 -24.11 -5.19
N SER A 77 5.90 -23.16 -4.86
CA SER A 77 5.82 -21.79 -5.38
C SER A 77 5.88 -21.76 -6.91
N ALA A 78 6.73 -22.61 -7.54
CA ALA A 78 6.79 -22.72 -8.99
C ALA A 78 5.47 -23.23 -9.60
N ARG A 79 4.78 -24.18 -8.94
CA ARG A 79 3.46 -24.67 -9.37
C ARG A 79 2.39 -23.57 -9.26
N ILE A 80 2.43 -22.75 -8.22
CA ILE A 80 1.49 -21.64 -8.03
C ILE A 80 1.64 -20.63 -9.17
N LEU A 81 2.87 -20.22 -9.49
CA LEU A 81 3.12 -19.30 -10.60
C LEU A 81 2.72 -19.92 -11.97
N LYS A 82 2.98 -21.22 -12.17
CA LYS A 82 2.53 -21.92 -13.38
C LYS A 82 1.01 -21.88 -13.50
N LEU A 83 0.29 -22.19 -12.43
CA LEU A 83 -1.18 -22.16 -12.39
C LEU A 83 -1.72 -20.77 -12.75
N ALA A 84 -1.11 -19.69 -12.24
CA ALA A 84 -1.52 -18.32 -12.55
C ALA A 84 -1.39 -18.02 -14.04
N ARG A 85 -0.27 -18.44 -14.68
CA ARG A 85 -0.06 -18.29 -16.13
C ARG A 85 -1.09 -19.07 -16.95
N GLU A 86 -1.31 -20.34 -16.59
CA GLU A 86 -2.26 -21.22 -17.29
C GLU A 86 -3.68 -20.68 -17.20
N PHE A 87 -4.11 -20.25 -16.00
CA PHE A 87 -5.43 -19.63 -15.79
C PHE A 87 -5.58 -18.34 -16.60
N ALA A 88 -4.58 -17.46 -16.58
CA ALA A 88 -4.64 -16.22 -17.34
C ALA A 88 -4.76 -16.46 -18.85
N ALA A 89 -4.05 -17.45 -19.37
CA ALA A 89 -4.12 -17.83 -20.79
C ALA A 89 -5.46 -18.51 -21.14
N GLU A 90 -5.93 -19.45 -20.32
CA GLU A 90 -7.17 -20.20 -20.54
C GLU A 90 -8.41 -19.25 -20.53
N HIS A 91 -8.44 -18.34 -19.58
CA HIS A 91 -9.55 -17.39 -19.40
C HIS A 91 -9.37 -16.06 -20.13
N GLN A 92 -8.29 -15.89 -20.91
CA GLN A 92 -7.98 -14.67 -21.67
C GLN A 92 -8.03 -13.40 -20.80
N VAL A 93 -7.46 -13.49 -19.60
CA VAL A 93 -7.42 -12.38 -18.63
C VAL A 93 -6.81 -11.13 -19.26
N GLY A 94 -7.52 -10.00 -19.20
CA GLY A 94 -7.15 -8.76 -19.88
C GLY A 94 -5.85 -8.12 -19.37
N ALA A 95 -5.52 -8.34 -18.10
CA ALA A 95 -4.30 -7.82 -17.49
C ALA A 95 -3.61 -8.91 -16.66
N PHE A 96 -2.56 -9.50 -17.23
CA PHE A 96 -1.69 -10.46 -16.52
C PHE A 96 -0.28 -9.92 -16.43
N PHE A 97 0.22 -9.77 -15.20
CA PHE A 97 1.56 -9.25 -14.92
C PHE A 97 2.38 -10.31 -14.18
N ASP A 98 3.37 -10.85 -14.86
CA ASP A 98 4.17 -11.97 -14.35
C ASP A 98 5.51 -11.48 -13.82
N MET A 99 5.66 -11.45 -12.50
CA MET A 99 6.92 -11.13 -11.79
C MET A 99 7.47 -9.71 -12.07
N VAL A 100 6.61 -8.73 -12.30
CA VAL A 100 7.03 -7.35 -12.62
C VAL A 100 6.95 -6.40 -11.43
N GLY A 101 6.43 -6.84 -10.30
CA GLY A 101 6.29 -6.04 -9.09
C GLY A 101 4.99 -6.31 -8.34
N ILE A 102 4.79 -5.60 -7.25
CA ILE A 102 3.66 -5.77 -6.35
C ILE A 102 2.39 -5.20 -6.99
N CYS A 103 1.27 -5.93 -6.91
CA CYS A 103 -0.01 -5.59 -7.55
C CYS A 103 -0.45 -4.14 -7.27
N HIS A 104 -0.30 -3.66 -6.04
CA HIS A 104 -0.68 -2.31 -5.63
C HIS A 104 0.12 -1.19 -6.31
N LEU A 105 1.26 -1.49 -6.92
CA LEU A 105 2.08 -0.56 -7.71
C LEU A 105 1.92 -0.82 -9.21
N VAL A 106 1.91 -2.09 -9.61
CA VAL A 106 1.82 -2.48 -11.03
C VAL A 106 0.52 -1.98 -11.65
N LEU A 107 -0.62 -2.16 -10.98
CA LEU A 107 -1.92 -1.71 -11.51
C LEU A 107 -1.97 -0.20 -11.74
N PRO A 108 -1.58 0.68 -10.79
CA PRO A 108 -1.45 2.12 -11.03
C PRO A 108 -0.41 2.47 -12.09
N GLU A 109 0.75 1.83 -12.11
CA GLU A 109 1.83 2.08 -13.08
C GLU A 109 1.37 1.83 -14.54
N HIS A 110 0.37 0.96 -14.71
CA HIS A 110 -0.28 0.69 -15.99
C HIS A 110 -1.61 1.47 -16.19
N GLY A 111 -1.94 2.39 -15.26
CA GLY A 111 -3.11 3.25 -15.33
C GLY A 111 -4.44 2.50 -15.26
N LEU A 112 -4.47 1.33 -14.63
CA LEU A 112 -5.68 0.52 -14.47
C LEU A 112 -6.58 1.03 -13.33
N ILE A 113 -6.03 1.78 -12.39
CA ILE A 113 -6.79 2.41 -11.31
C ILE A 113 -7.23 3.81 -11.76
N ARG A 114 -8.54 4.06 -11.74
CA ARG A 114 -9.15 5.29 -12.27
C ARG A 114 -9.94 6.02 -11.19
N PRO A 115 -9.99 7.37 -11.21
CA PRO A 115 -10.90 8.12 -10.37
C PRO A 115 -12.36 7.63 -10.50
N GLY A 116 -13.03 7.49 -9.37
CA GLY A 116 -14.42 7.03 -9.32
C GLY A 116 -14.64 5.54 -9.51
N ALA A 117 -13.60 4.74 -9.79
CA ALA A 117 -13.74 3.30 -9.95
C ALA A 117 -14.08 2.58 -8.65
N PHE A 118 -14.90 1.53 -8.74
CA PHE A 118 -15.12 0.56 -7.68
C PHE A 118 -14.24 -0.66 -7.95
N VAL A 119 -13.25 -0.89 -7.10
CA VAL A 119 -12.21 -1.90 -7.28
C VAL A 119 -12.34 -2.99 -6.21
N ALA A 120 -12.45 -4.23 -6.64
CA ALA A 120 -12.42 -5.39 -5.75
C ALA A 120 -11.05 -6.07 -5.83
N GLY A 121 -10.35 -6.17 -4.70
CA GLY A 121 -9.03 -6.78 -4.63
C GLY A 121 -8.97 -8.01 -3.76
N GLY A 122 -8.25 -9.04 -4.19
CA GLY A 122 -7.98 -10.25 -3.41
C GLY A 122 -6.83 -10.10 -2.41
N ASP A 123 -6.60 -8.88 -1.90
CA ASP A 123 -5.55 -8.55 -0.94
C ASP A 123 -6.01 -7.48 0.06
N SER A 124 -5.52 -7.56 1.30
CA SER A 124 -5.88 -6.63 2.37
C SER A 124 -5.42 -5.19 2.14
N HIS A 125 -4.40 -4.95 1.30
CA HIS A 125 -3.91 -3.61 0.96
C HIS A 125 -4.52 -3.05 -0.33
N SER A 126 -5.63 -3.64 -0.83
CA SER A 126 -6.42 -3.11 -1.95
C SER A 126 -6.80 -1.63 -1.80
N PRO A 127 -7.03 -1.10 -0.57
CA PRO A 127 -7.27 0.33 -0.34
C PRO A 127 -6.21 1.27 -0.93
N THR A 128 -5.01 0.79 -1.27
CA THR A 128 -3.97 1.58 -1.99
C THR A 128 -4.53 2.31 -3.21
N ALA A 129 -5.47 1.69 -3.93
CA ALA A 129 -6.11 2.28 -5.10
C ALA A 129 -6.91 3.55 -4.78
N GLY A 130 -7.31 3.74 -3.54
CA GLY A 130 -8.01 4.96 -3.08
C GLY A 130 -7.19 6.23 -3.18
N ALA A 131 -5.85 6.13 -3.29
CA ALA A 131 -4.97 7.26 -3.57
C ALA A 131 -5.30 7.97 -4.91
N PHE A 132 -5.99 7.27 -5.80
CA PHE A 132 -6.41 7.75 -7.11
C PHE A 132 -7.87 8.23 -7.14
N GLY A 133 -8.53 8.34 -5.98
CA GLY A 133 -9.96 8.67 -5.91
C GLY A 133 -10.86 7.51 -6.35
N ALA A 134 -10.42 6.27 -6.15
CA ALA A 134 -11.21 5.06 -6.31
C ALA A 134 -11.72 4.57 -4.94
N TYR A 135 -12.83 3.86 -4.89
CA TYR A 135 -13.15 3.00 -3.76
C TYR A 135 -12.56 1.62 -4.00
N ALA A 136 -11.76 1.15 -3.09
CA ALA A 136 -11.14 -0.17 -3.20
C ALA A 136 -11.15 -0.87 -1.85
N ALA A 137 -11.59 -2.12 -1.83
CA ALA A 137 -11.62 -2.95 -0.64
C ALA A 137 -11.03 -4.33 -0.91
N GLY A 138 -10.51 -4.95 0.15
CA GLY A 138 -10.00 -6.32 0.13
C GLY A 138 -11.12 -7.32 0.40
N TYR A 139 -11.21 -8.36 -0.43
CA TYR A 139 -12.21 -9.42 -0.32
C TYR A 139 -11.55 -10.78 -0.13
N GLY A 140 -12.20 -11.65 0.62
CA GLY A 140 -11.79 -13.04 0.80
C GLY A 140 -11.84 -13.83 -0.51
N ALA A 141 -11.13 -14.96 -0.57
CA ALA A 141 -11.03 -15.75 -1.81
C ALA A 141 -12.39 -16.24 -2.33
N THR A 142 -13.33 -16.55 -1.43
CA THR A 142 -14.69 -16.99 -1.80
C THR A 142 -15.49 -15.85 -2.42
N ASP A 143 -15.44 -14.67 -1.78
CA ASP A 143 -16.14 -13.49 -2.30
C ASP A 143 -15.54 -13.07 -3.64
N MET A 144 -14.20 -13.10 -3.76
CA MET A 144 -13.54 -12.82 -5.03
C MET A 144 -13.91 -13.80 -6.15
N ALA A 145 -14.11 -15.09 -5.83
CA ALA A 145 -14.59 -16.07 -6.82
C ALA A 145 -15.99 -15.70 -7.32
N ALA A 146 -16.88 -15.28 -6.42
CA ALA A 146 -18.20 -14.78 -6.80
C ALA A 146 -18.11 -13.49 -7.62
N ILE A 147 -17.28 -12.53 -7.19
CA ILE A 147 -17.08 -11.26 -7.90
C ILE A 147 -16.56 -11.48 -9.32
N VAL A 148 -15.56 -12.33 -9.53
CA VAL A 148 -15.02 -12.59 -10.87
C VAL A 148 -15.98 -13.40 -11.75
N ALA A 149 -16.96 -14.08 -11.16
CA ALA A 149 -18.02 -14.79 -11.89
C ALA A 149 -19.20 -13.89 -12.27
N THR A 150 -19.54 -12.89 -11.45
CA THR A 150 -20.77 -12.09 -11.60
C THR A 150 -20.51 -10.62 -12.00
N GLY A 151 -19.34 -10.08 -11.68
CA GLY A 151 -19.00 -8.66 -11.88
C GLY A 151 -19.58 -7.73 -10.82
N GLU A 152 -20.12 -8.27 -9.75
CA GLU A 152 -20.77 -7.48 -8.69
C GLU A 152 -20.47 -8.02 -7.30
N THR A 153 -20.66 -7.16 -6.32
CA THR A 153 -20.59 -7.52 -4.89
C THR A 153 -21.61 -6.74 -4.10
N TRP A 154 -21.95 -7.22 -2.93
CA TRP A 154 -22.77 -6.47 -1.98
C TRP A 154 -21.92 -5.95 -0.83
N LEU A 155 -22.26 -4.79 -0.30
CA LEU A 155 -21.60 -4.20 0.86
C LEU A 155 -22.58 -3.35 1.67
N ALA A 156 -22.29 -3.20 2.96
CA ALA A 156 -22.84 -2.11 3.74
C ALA A 156 -22.02 -0.84 3.46
N VAL A 157 -22.67 0.24 3.08
CA VAL A 157 -21.98 1.52 2.85
C VAL A 157 -21.26 1.94 4.12
N PRO A 158 -19.91 2.10 4.11
CA PRO A 158 -19.17 2.44 5.32
C PRO A 158 -19.44 3.87 5.76
N GLU A 159 -19.38 4.11 7.06
CA GLU A 159 -19.20 5.46 7.59
C GLU A 159 -17.82 6.00 7.18
N THR A 160 -17.69 7.30 6.99
CA THR A 160 -16.40 7.91 6.63
C THR A 160 -15.82 8.70 7.81
N ILE A 161 -14.57 8.41 8.17
CA ILE A 161 -13.74 9.24 9.05
C ILE A 161 -12.99 10.23 8.16
N ARG A 162 -12.99 11.51 8.52
CA ARG A 162 -12.19 12.55 7.86
C ARG A 162 -10.92 12.82 8.66
N VAL A 163 -9.75 12.77 8.02
CA VAL A 163 -8.47 13.13 8.60
C VAL A 163 -7.84 14.25 7.77
N GLU A 164 -7.63 15.39 8.38
CA GLU A 164 -7.05 16.58 7.77
C GLU A 164 -5.68 16.87 8.37
N TRP A 165 -4.68 16.96 7.50
CA TRP A 165 -3.33 17.36 7.85
C TRP A 165 -3.01 18.72 7.26
N SER A 166 -2.52 19.63 8.08
CA SER A 166 -2.08 20.96 7.68
C SER A 166 -0.59 21.17 7.94
N GLY A 167 0.01 22.11 7.23
CA GLY A 167 1.42 22.43 7.37
C GLY A 167 2.33 21.53 6.52
N ARG A 168 3.62 21.48 6.88
CA ARG A 168 4.65 20.73 6.15
C ARG A 168 5.45 19.84 7.07
N PHE A 169 5.88 18.70 6.57
CA PHE A 169 6.78 17.81 7.28
C PHE A 169 8.09 18.48 7.66
N GLY A 170 8.57 18.15 8.86
CA GLY A 170 9.97 18.37 9.23
C GLY A 170 10.90 17.40 8.49
N ALA A 171 12.21 17.67 8.53
CA ALA A 171 13.21 16.76 7.96
C ALA A 171 13.08 15.35 8.52
N GLY A 172 13.25 14.34 7.67
CA GLY A 172 13.22 12.92 8.05
C GLY A 172 11.83 12.36 8.35
N VAL A 173 10.76 13.12 8.08
CA VAL A 173 9.36 12.70 8.23
C VAL A 173 8.78 12.39 6.85
N ALA A 174 7.99 11.34 6.74
CA ALA A 174 7.31 10.88 5.52
C ALA A 174 5.87 10.46 5.80
N ALA A 175 5.10 10.18 4.76
CA ALA A 175 3.71 9.70 4.89
C ALA A 175 3.59 8.41 5.73
N LYS A 176 4.66 7.60 5.81
CA LYS A 176 4.72 6.43 6.71
C LYS A 176 4.60 6.84 8.18
N ASP A 177 5.23 7.93 8.57
CA ASP A 177 5.16 8.44 9.94
C ASP A 177 3.74 8.93 10.29
N ILE A 178 3.02 9.55 9.33
CA ILE A 178 1.58 9.83 9.47
C ILE A 178 0.82 8.55 9.85
N MET A 179 1.02 7.47 9.08
CA MET A 179 0.22 6.27 9.27
C MET A 179 0.53 5.55 10.57
N LEU A 180 1.80 5.50 10.97
CA LEU A 180 2.20 4.97 12.28
C LEU A 180 1.60 5.81 13.41
N PHE A 181 1.65 7.13 13.30
CA PHE A 181 1.00 8.05 14.26
C PHE A 181 -0.51 7.79 14.33
N LEU A 182 -1.19 7.66 13.20
CA LEU A 182 -2.64 7.42 13.15
C LEU A 182 -3.02 6.05 13.74
N CYS A 183 -2.20 5.01 13.57
CA CYS A 183 -2.42 3.71 14.22
C CYS A 183 -2.44 3.84 15.75
N ARG A 184 -1.61 4.72 16.32
CA ARG A 184 -1.63 5.03 17.75
C ARG A 184 -2.86 5.87 18.14
N GLU A 185 -3.15 6.95 17.42
CA GLU A 185 -4.17 7.94 17.80
C GLU A 185 -5.60 7.43 17.57
N LEU A 186 -5.85 6.75 16.45
CA LEU A 186 -7.18 6.28 16.08
C LEU A 186 -7.41 4.80 16.42
N GLY A 187 -6.34 4.08 16.80
CA GLY A 187 -6.39 2.64 17.01
C GLY A 187 -6.55 1.86 15.70
N MET A 188 -6.74 0.55 15.83
CA MET A 188 -6.81 -0.40 14.71
C MET A 188 -8.18 -1.09 14.59
N ASP A 189 -9.19 -0.62 15.30
CA ASP A 189 -10.55 -1.19 15.33
C ASP A 189 -11.56 -0.20 14.72
N ASN A 190 -11.45 0.01 13.40
CA ASN A 190 -12.33 0.87 12.63
C ASN A 190 -13.11 0.08 11.56
N ALA A 191 -13.53 -1.14 11.89
CA ALA A 191 -14.33 -1.98 11.00
C ALA A 191 -15.59 -1.24 10.51
N PHE A 192 -15.99 -1.52 9.26
CA PHE A 192 -17.12 -0.89 8.56
C PHE A 192 -17.00 0.63 8.38
N LYS A 193 -15.78 1.18 8.47
CA LYS A 193 -15.51 2.58 8.18
C LYS A 193 -14.54 2.72 7.02
N ALA A 194 -14.67 3.82 6.29
CA ALA A 194 -13.66 4.29 5.35
C ALA A 194 -12.96 5.51 5.97
N ILE A 195 -11.73 5.78 5.54
CA ILE A 195 -10.99 6.96 5.96
C ILE A 195 -10.69 7.84 4.73
N GLU A 196 -11.00 9.12 4.82
CA GLU A 196 -10.74 10.12 3.79
C GLU A 196 -9.67 11.10 4.29
N TYR A 197 -8.55 11.12 3.58
CA TYR A 197 -7.41 12.00 3.89
C TYR A 197 -7.50 13.29 3.10
N GLY A 198 -7.20 14.43 3.74
CA GLY A 198 -7.18 15.75 3.12
C GLY A 198 -6.38 16.77 3.90
N GLY A 199 -6.52 18.04 3.51
CA GLY A 199 -5.74 19.17 3.99
C GLY A 199 -4.53 19.46 3.08
N ASP A 200 -3.94 20.64 3.28
CA ASP A 200 -2.86 21.14 2.41
C ASP A 200 -1.59 20.28 2.44
N THR A 201 -1.31 19.60 3.55
CA THR A 201 -0.25 18.59 3.59
C THR A 201 -0.51 17.47 2.58
N VAL A 202 -1.72 16.86 2.61
CA VAL A 202 -2.08 15.73 1.72
C VAL A 202 -2.13 16.17 0.25
N GLU A 203 -2.61 17.38 -0.02
CA GLU A 203 -2.60 17.97 -1.36
C GLU A 203 -1.17 18.12 -1.91
N GLY A 204 -0.22 18.43 -1.03
CA GLY A 204 1.21 18.55 -1.36
C GLY A 204 1.96 17.23 -1.53
N LEU A 205 1.39 16.10 -1.09
CA LEU A 205 2.03 14.77 -1.20
C LEU A 205 2.13 14.29 -2.65
N SER A 206 3.22 13.59 -2.93
CA SER A 206 3.34 12.80 -4.16
C SER A 206 2.33 11.65 -4.21
N MET A 207 2.07 11.09 -5.40
CA MET A 207 1.22 9.90 -5.50
C MET A 207 1.78 8.72 -4.71
N ALA A 208 3.10 8.57 -4.65
CA ALA A 208 3.75 7.53 -3.86
C ALA A 208 3.42 7.64 -2.36
N GLU A 209 3.42 8.84 -1.81
CA GLU A 209 3.07 9.08 -0.42
C GLU A 209 1.56 8.96 -0.16
N ARG A 210 0.69 9.41 -1.07
CA ARG A 210 -0.76 9.19 -0.99
C ARG A 210 -1.11 7.70 -1.01
N MET A 211 -0.38 6.89 -1.79
CA MET A 211 -0.51 5.44 -1.77
C MET A 211 -0.16 4.85 -0.39
N VAL A 212 0.80 5.43 0.35
CA VAL A 212 1.09 5.00 1.74
C VAL A 212 -0.13 5.22 2.64
N LEU A 213 -0.74 6.42 2.58
CA LEU A 213 -1.92 6.75 3.40
C LEU A 213 -3.05 5.75 3.14
N CYS A 214 -3.42 5.56 1.88
CA CYS A 214 -4.53 4.70 1.51
C CYS A 214 -4.22 3.21 1.77
N ASN A 215 -2.99 2.77 1.53
CA ASN A 215 -2.54 1.40 1.77
C ASN A 215 -2.71 1.01 3.24
N MET A 216 -2.22 1.84 4.15
CA MET A 216 -2.25 1.55 5.58
C MET A 216 -3.60 1.85 6.25
N ALA A 217 -4.64 2.23 5.52
CA ALA A 217 -6.00 2.19 6.02
C ALA A 217 -6.40 0.78 6.51
N ALA A 218 -5.81 -0.26 5.91
CA ALA A 218 -5.95 -1.64 6.35
C ALA A 218 -5.42 -1.88 7.78
N GLU A 219 -4.32 -1.22 8.17
CA GLU A 219 -3.76 -1.30 9.52
C GLU A 219 -4.61 -0.53 10.55
N LEU A 220 -5.35 0.50 10.12
CA LEU A 220 -6.37 1.16 10.95
C LEU A 220 -7.64 0.31 11.12
N GLY A 221 -7.75 -0.83 10.40
CA GLY A 221 -8.96 -1.66 10.38
C GLY A 221 -10.08 -1.11 9.50
N CYS A 222 -9.82 -0.08 8.68
CA CYS A 222 -10.80 0.49 7.77
C CYS A 222 -11.01 -0.36 6.52
N GLU A 223 -12.23 -0.33 5.96
CA GLU A 223 -12.59 -1.00 4.71
C GLU A 223 -11.88 -0.37 3.50
N ALA A 224 -11.72 0.95 3.50
CA ALA A 224 -11.08 1.71 2.45
C ALA A 224 -10.37 2.95 3.00
N GLY A 225 -9.33 3.39 2.30
CA GLY A 225 -8.69 4.70 2.49
C GLY A 225 -8.72 5.46 1.18
N VAL A 226 -9.09 6.74 1.17
CA VAL A 226 -9.26 7.51 -0.06
C VAL A 226 -8.65 8.91 0.04
N VAL A 227 -8.16 9.39 -1.10
CA VAL A 227 -7.78 10.79 -1.34
C VAL A 227 -8.57 11.29 -2.54
N ALA A 228 -9.16 12.47 -2.45
CA ALA A 228 -9.87 13.06 -3.59
C ALA A 228 -8.91 13.24 -4.78
N PRO A 229 -9.33 12.88 -6.00
CA PRO A 229 -8.49 13.05 -7.18
C PRO A 229 -8.25 14.52 -7.48
N ASP A 230 -7.03 14.84 -7.89
CA ASP A 230 -6.59 16.19 -8.21
C ASP A 230 -5.54 16.21 -9.33
N ARG A 231 -4.85 17.35 -9.50
CA ARG A 231 -3.82 17.53 -10.53
C ARG A 231 -2.67 16.51 -10.40
N THR A 232 -2.30 16.12 -9.19
CA THR A 232 -1.26 15.12 -8.91
C THR A 232 -1.69 13.75 -9.44
N THR A 233 -2.95 13.37 -9.19
CA THR A 233 -3.56 12.16 -9.74
C THR A 233 -3.57 12.17 -11.27
N PHE A 234 -3.98 13.30 -11.87
CA PHE A 234 -4.06 13.42 -13.34
C PHE A 234 -2.67 13.39 -14.00
N ALA A 235 -1.68 14.05 -13.38
CA ALA A 235 -0.30 14.01 -13.87
C ALA A 235 0.27 12.58 -13.83
N TYR A 236 0.04 11.84 -12.76
CA TYR A 236 0.48 10.45 -12.64
C TYR A 236 -0.15 9.56 -13.73
N LEU A 237 -1.47 9.62 -13.91
CA LEU A 237 -2.18 8.81 -14.90
C LEU A 237 -1.79 9.19 -16.34
N ARG A 238 -1.51 10.46 -16.60
CA ARG A 238 -0.98 10.92 -17.89
C ARG A 238 0.41 10.36 -18.15
N ALA A 239 1.28 10.35 -17.15
CA ALA A 239 2.62 9.74 -17.23
C ALA A 239 2.57 8.21 -17.39
N ALA A 240 1.52 7.55 -16.88
CA ALA A 240 1.23 6.14 -17.11
C ALA A 240 0.62 5.84 -18.50
N GLY A 241 0.47 6.86 -19.37
CA GLY A 241 -0.10 6.71 -20.71
C GLY A 241 -1.63 6.52 -20.73
N ARG A 242 -2.30 6.81 -19.62
CA ARG A 242 -3.76 6.65 -19.43
C ARG A 242 -4.38 7.92 -18.84
N PRO A 243 -4.38 9.05 -19.56
CA PRO A 243 -4.94 10.31 -19.04
C PRO A 243 -6.40 10.16 -18.61
N VAL A 244 -6.85 11.01 -17.72
CA VAL A 244 -8.26 11.12 -17.32
C VAL A 244 -8.97 11.88 -18.45
N GLU A 245 -10.04 11.31 -19.00
CA GLU A 245 -10.78 11.90 -20.13
C GLU A 245 -11.59 13.11 -19.69
N ASP A 246 -12.25 13.03 -18.54
CA ASP A 246 -13.03 14.12 -17.95
C ASP A 246 -12.48 14.46 -16.55
N GLU A 247 -11.49 15.37 -16.52
CA GLU A 247 -10.91 15.85 -15.26
C GLU A 247 -11.94 16.62 -14.41
N ALA A 248 -12.93 17.27 -15.02
CA ALA A 248 -13.96 18.00 -14.28
C ALA A 248 -14.90 17.06 -13.54
N ALA A 249 -15.34 15.97 -14.19
CA ALA A 249 -16.12 14.93 -13.54
C ALA A 249 -15.32 14.23 -12.42
N ALA A 250 -14.02 13.98 -12.64
CA ALA A 250 -13.17 13.42 -11.61
C ALA A 250 -13.02 14.34 -10.38
N LEU A 251 -12.83 15.64 -10.58
CA LEU A 251 -12.79 16.63 -9.49
C LEU A 251 -14.12 16.72 -8.72
N ALA A 252 -15.26 16.54 -9.40
CA ALA A 252 -16.58 16.56 -8.78
C ALA A 252 -16.84 15.35 -7.84
N LEU A 253 -15.99 14.34 -7.86
CA LEU A 253 -16.02 13.23 -6.89
C LEU A 253 -15.65 13.67 -5.47
N ALA A 254 -14.90 14.76 -5.29
CA ALA A 254 -14.57 15.27 -3.96
C ALA A 254 -15.82 15.39 -3.10
N SER A 255 -15.67 15.14 -1.80
CA SER A 255 -16.78 15.24 -0.84
C SER A 255 -17.45 16.62 -0.88
N ASP A 256 -18.77 16.64 -0.76
CA ASP A 256 -19.53 17.87 -0.71
C ASP A 256 -19.15 18.69 0.53
N ARG A 257 -19.33 20.00 0.48
CA ARG A 257 -18.97 20.88 1.61
C ARG A 257 -19.77 20.59 2.88
N ASP A 258 -20.99 20.09 2.73
CA ASP A 258 -21.89 19.69 3.79
C ASP A 258 -21.97 18.17 3.98
N ALA A 259 -20.94 17.43 3.48
CA ALA A 259 -20.80 15.99 3.74
C ALA A 259 -20.71 15.72 5.25
N VAL A 260 -21.33 14.63 5.67
CA VAL A 260 -21.35 14.23 7.08
C VAL A 260 -20.35 13.08 7.30
N TYR A 261 -19.46 13.28 8.25
CA TYR A 261 -18.44 12.31 8.65
C TYR A 261 -18.75 11.73 10.02
N ALA A 262 -18.38 10.46 10.25
CA ALA A 262 -18.48 9.83 11.57
C ALA A 262 -17.58 10.51 12.61
N ALA A 263 -16.41 10.97 12.17
CA ALA A 263 -15.47 11.76 12.95
C ALA A 263 -14.62 12.64 12.02
N VAL A 264 -14.12 13.76 12.56
CA VAL A 264 -13.17 14.64 11.86
C VAL A 264 -11.98 14.87 12.79
N HIS A 265 -10.80 14.45 12.34
CA HIS A 265 -9.54 14.65 13.05
C HIS A 265 -8.68 15.65 12.30
N ARG A 266 -8.01 16.54 13.04
CA ARG A 266 -7.13 17.57 12.47
C ARG A 266 -5.79 17.54 13.15
N PHE A 267 -4.73 17.50 12.35
CA PHE A 267 -3.34 17.42 12.82
C PHE A 267 -2.46 18.43 12.09
N ASP A 268 -1.39 18.84 12.76
CA ASP A 268 -0.36 19.70 12.18
C ASP A 268 0.88 18.85 11.85
N ALA A 269 1.21 18.75 10.55
CA ALA A 269 2.35 17.99 10.07
C ALA A 269 3.69 18.54 10.55
N ALA A 270 3.77 19.82 10.90
CA ALA A 270 4.98 20.44 11.43
C ALA A 270 5.37 19.91 12.83
N THR A 271 4.40 19.36 13.56
CA THR A 271 4.65 18.78 14.90
C THR A 271 5.01 17.30 14.87
N LEU A 272 4.80 16.62 13.73
CA LEU A 272 5.04 15.20 13.60
C LEU A 272 6.56 14.92 13.60
N GLN A 273 6.97 14.00 14.47
CA GLN A 273 8.33 13.48 14.54
C GLN A 273 8.43 12.17 13.77
N PRO A 274 9.65 11.72 13.35
CA PRO A 274 9.83 10.36 12.85
C PRO A 274 9.30 9.32 13.85
N GLN A 275 8.49 8.38 13.38
CA GLN A 275 7.74 7.42 14.20
C GLN A 275 8.32 6.01 14.08
N ILE A 276 8.29 5.27 15.18
CA ILE A 276 8.64 3.85 15.22
C ILE A 276 7.53 3.07 15.91
N ALA A 277 7.02 2.02 15.26
CA ALA A 277 6.11 1.07 15.89
C ALA A 277 6.89 -0.11 16.46
N ALA A 278 6.72 -0.35 17.76
CA ALA A 278 7.36 -1.48 18.45
C ALA A 278 6.68 -2.83 18.12
N PRO A 279 7.39 -3.97 18.21
CA PRO A 279 6.81 -5.29 18.06
C PRO A 279 5.66 -5.52 19.06
N HIS A 280 4.58 -6.16 18.73
CA HIS A 280 4.15 -6.87 17.52
C HIS A 280 2.81 -6.27 17.05
N ASP A 281 2.72 -4.94 17.05
CA ASP A 281 1.49 -4.20 16.80
C ASP A 281 1.82 -2.81 16.24
N PRO A 282 1.29 -2.41 15.06
CA PRO A 282 1.52 -1.08 14.49
C PRO A 282 1.03 0.07 15.38
N SER A 283 0.04 -0.15 16.26
CA SER A 283 -0.44 0.90 17.18
C SER A 283 0.53 1.20 18.33
N ARG A 284 1.51 0.34 18.56
CA ARG A 284 2.59 0.57 19.55
C ARG A 284 3.63 1.57 19.02
N THR A 285 3.15 2.63 18.44
CA THR A 285 3.96 3.69 17.84
C THR A 285 4.35 4.75 18.87
N GLN A 286 5.60 5.19 18.81
CA GLN A 286 6.17 6.31 19.57
C GLN A 286 7.16 7.08 18.69
N ASP A 287 7.58 8.25 19.14
CA ASP A 287 8.64 9.01 18.48
C ASP A 287 9.93 8.20 18.44
N VAL A 288 10.72 8.36 17.39
CA VAL A 288 11.95 7.57 17.16
C VAL A 288 12.93 7.64 18.34
N THR A 289 12.95 8.74 19.07
CA THR A 289 13.82 8.96 20.24
C THR A 289 13.54 7.99 21.39
N GLU A 290 12.29 7.51 21.54
CA GLU A 290 11.90 6.55 22.57
C GLU A 290 12.46 5.13 22.31
N HIS A 291 12.85 4.85 21.07
CA HIS A 291 13.43 3.57 20.67
C HIS A 291 14.92 3.66 20.30
N ALA A 292 15.51 4.86 20.40
CA ALA A 292 16.91 5.08 20.05
C ALA A 292 17.87 4.17 20.82
N GLY A 293 18.87 3.62 20.12
CA GLY A 293 19.88 2.74 20.70
C GLY A 293 19.53 1.25 20.72
N ILE A 294 18.30 0.84 20.38
CA ILE A 294 17.94 -0.58 20.24
C ILE A 294 18.72 -1.16 19.06
N LYS A 295 19.56 -2.18 19.35
CA LYS A 295 20.37 -2.87 18.34
C LYS A 295 19.48 -3.56 17.30
N VAL A 296 19.87 -3.51 16.02
CA VAL A 296 19.17 -4.16 14.92
C VAL A 296 20.12 -5.09 14.16
N ASP A 297 19.65 -6.30 13.87
CA ASP A 297 20.37 -7.30 13.09
C ASP A 297 20.06 -7.16 11.60
N GLN A 298 18.86 -6.67 11.27
CA GLN A 298 18.41 -6.47 9.90
C GLN A 298 17.62 -5.18 9.72
N CYS A 299 17.89 -4.47 8.65
CA CYS A 299 17.10 -3.37 8.13
C CYS A 299 16.48 -3.79 6.81
N TYR A 300 15.16 -3.62 6.65
CA TYR A 300 14.46 -4.06 5.45
C TYR A 300 13.66 -2.92 4.84
N ILE A 301 14.01 -2.53 3.60
CA ILE A 301 13.29 -1.54 2.80
C ILE A 301 12.57 -2.31 1.69
N GLY A 302 11.24 -2.43 1.80
CA GLY A 302 10.47 -3.27 0.91
C GLY A 302 8.96 -3.03 1.03
N ALA A 303 8.21 -3.88 0.37
CA ALA A 303 6.76 -3.87 0.30
C ALA A 303 6.14 -2.71 -0.51
N CYS A 304 4.82 -2.80 -0.70
CA CYS A 304 4.05 -1.79 -1.43
C CYS A 304 4.06 -0.40 -0.78
N VAL A 305 4.26 -0.34 0.54
CA VAL A 305 4.22 0.90 1.32
C VAL A 305 5.58 1.58 1.45
N GLY A 306 6.69 0.84 1.31
CA GLY A 306 8.00 1.37 1.72
C GLY A 306 9.16 1.16 0.72
N ALA A 307 8.87 0.84 -0.56
CA ALA A 307 9.93 0.62 -1.56
C ALA A 307 9.60 1.13 -2.97
N LYS A 308 8.78 2.19 -3.06
CA LYS A 308 8.60 2.96 -4.30
C LYS A 308 9.85 3.80 -4.57
N ILE A 309 9.94 4.42 -5.72
CA ILE A 309 11.15 5.19 -6.08
C ILE A 309 11.46 6.32 -5.08
N GLU A 310 10.43 7.01 -4.58
CA GLU A 310 10.59 8.06 -3.58
C GLU A 310 11.10 7.50 -2.26
N ASP A 311 10.61 6.33 -1.84
CA ASP A 311 11.05 5.63 -0.62
C ASP A 311 12.54 5.24 -0.72
N LEU A 312 12.97 4.76 -1.90
CA LEU A 312 14.39 4.43 -2.14
C LEU A 312 15.27 5.68 -2.14
N ARG A 313 14.78 6.80 -2.69
CA ARG A 313 15.48 8.09 -2.65
C ARG A 313 15.60 8.63 -1.22
N MET A 314 14.57 8.48 -0.37
CA MET A 314 14.64 8.80 1.05
C MET A 314 15.76 8.03 1.75
N ALA A 315 15.84 6.73 1.51
CA ALA A 315 16.91 5.90 2.07
C ALA A 315 18.29 6.27 1.52
N ALA A 316 18.39 6.54 0.21
CA ALA A 316 19.63 6.96 -0.43
C ALA A 316 20.13 8.32 0.10
N ALA A 317 19.23 9.25 0.43
CA ALA A 317 19.60 10.53 1.03
C ALA A 317 20.32 10.34 2.38
N VAL A 318 19.87 9.40 3.19
CA VAL A 318 20.52 9.03 4.47
C VAL A 318 21.84 8.29 4.25
N LEU A 319 21.89 7.35 3.30
CA LEU A 319 23.02 6.44 3.07
C LEU A 319 24.14 7.04 2.24
N LYS A 320 23.92 8.16 1.55
CA LYS A 320 24.89 8.76 0.65
C LYS A 320 26.22 9.05 1.35
N GLY A 321 27.30 8.45 0.85
CA GLY A 321 28.64 8.60 1.41
C GLY A 321 28.89 7.87 2.73
N ARG A 322 27.94 7.03 3.17
CA ARG A 322 28.03 6.23 4.40
C ARG A 322 28.03 4.74 4.09
N LYS A 323 28.32 3.93 5.10
CA LYS A 323 28.28 2.47 5.00
C LYS A 323 27.28 1.91 6.01
N VAL A 324 26.68 0.81 5.65
CA VAL A 324 25.90 -0.02 6.59
C VAL A 324 26.82 -0.55 7.67
N SER A 325 26.34 -0.54 8.92
CA SER A 325 27.04 -1.09 10.07
C SER A 325 27.45 -2.55 9.83
N PRO A 326 28.68 -2.96 10.16
CA PRO A 326 29.18 -4.32 9.86
C PRO A 326 28.37 -5.44 10.51
N ASP A 327 27.66 -5.15 11.60
CA ASP A 327 26.83 -6.14 12.34
C ASP A 327 25.36 -6.13 11.88
N THR A 328 25.02 -5.36 10.84
CA THR A 328 23.65 -5.19 10.35
C THR A 328 23.54 -5.53 8.88
N ARG A 329 22.49 -6.22 8.48
CA ARG A 329 22.15 -6.45 7.06
C ARG A 329 21.15 -5.39 6.61
N LEU A 330 21.41 -4.72 5.49
CA LEU A 330 20.41 -3.90 4.81
C LEU A 330 19.91 -4.62 3.56
N LEU A 331 18.64 -4.97 3.54
CA LEU A 331 17.97 -5.62 2.41
C LEU A 331 17.01 -4.65 1.75
N ILE A 332 17.03 -4.58 0.42
CA ILE A 332 16.18 -3.69 -0.38
C ILE A 332 15.43 -4.49 -1.42
N ALA A 333 14.10 -4.48 -1.35
CA ALA A 333 13.21 -5.12 -2.31
C ALA A 333 12.36 -4.02 -3.01
N PRO A 334 12.80 -3.48 -4.16
CA PRO A 334 12.04 -2.47 -4.90
C PRO A 334 10.62 -2.95 -5.21
N ALA A 335 9.63 -2.06 -5.14
CA ALA A 335 8.23 -2.46 -5.25
C ALA A 335 7.83 -2.92 -6.67
N SER A 336 8.58 -2.50 -7.71
CA SER A 336 8.35 -2.93 -9.09
C SER A 336 9.64 -2.89 -9.94
N GLN A 337 9.61 -3.56 -11.09
CA GLN A 337 10.69 -3.45 -12.08
C GLN A 337 10.85 -2.01 -12.60
N LYS A 338 9.75 -1.25 -12.73
CA LYS A 338 9.80 0.16 -13.09
C LYS A 338 10.54 0.97 -12.03
N THR A 339 10.28 0.72 -10.75
CA THR A 339 11.02 1.32 -9.62
C THR A 339 12.52 0.98 -9.72
N THR A 340 12.87 -0.29 -9.93
CA THR A 340 14.25 -0.75 -10.08
C THR A 340 14.95 -0.05 -11.24
N THR A 341 14.28 0.02 -12.40
CA THR A 341 14.82 0.68 -13.60
C THR A 341 15.07 2.16 -13.35
N THR A 342 14.11 2.86 -12.75
CA THR A 342 14.24 4.29 -12.43
C THR A 342 15.38 4.54 -11.42
N ALA A 343 15.45 3.73 -10.35
CA ALA A 343 16.50 3.82 -9.34
C ALA A 343 17.91 3.51 -9.90
N THR A 344 17.98 2.68 -10.93
CA THR A 344 19.23 2.41 -11.67
C THR A 344 19.63 3.63 -12.51
N GLN A 345 18.67 4.22 -13.22
CA GLN A 345 18.93 5.34 -14.14
C GLN A 345 19.32 6.63 -13.43
N ASP A 346 18.76 6.91 -12.26
CA ASP A 346 19.02 8.13 -11.49
C ASP A 346 20.15 8.00 -10.44
N GLY A 347 20.80 6.83 -10.35
CA GLY A 347 21.89 6.57 -9.42
C GLY A 347 21.46 6.25 -7.98
N THR A 348 20.16 6.21 -7.69
CA THR A 348 19.64 5.86 -6.36
C THR A 348 20.10 4.47 -5.96
N LEU A 349 19.94 3.49 -6.85
CA LEU A 349 20.34 2.10 -6.58
C LEU A 349 21.86 1.97 -6.40
N GLN A 350 22.65 2.70 -7.19
CA GLN A 350 24.10 2.74 -7.02
C GLN A 350 24.48 3.22 -5.61
N THR A 351 23.89 4.31 -5.13
CA THR A 351 24.13 4.85 -3.78
C THR A 351 23.82 3.81 -2.69
N LEU A 352 22.70 3.10 -2.82
CA LEU A 352 22.28 2.07 -1.87
C LEU A 352 23.25 0.87 -1.86
N MET A 353 23.66 0.41 -3.04
CA MET A 353 24.61 -0.71 -3.18
C MET A 353 26.01 -0.35 -2.71
N GLU A 354 26.48 0.86 -2.99
CA GLU A 354 27.75 1.37 -2.49
C GLU A 354 27.77 1.47 -0.96
N ALA A 355 26.63 1.75 -0.32
CA ALA A 355 26.50 1.72 1.13
C ALA A 355 26.60 0.29 1.73
N GLY A 356 26.38 -0.77 0.93
CA GLY A 356 26.43 -2.16 1.37
C GLY A 356 25.06 -2.84 1.44
N ALA A 357 24.04 -2.28 0.79
CA ALA A 357 22.73 -2.92 0.69
C ALA A 357 22.77 -4.17 -0.20
N VAL A 358 21.90 -5.14 0.11
CA VAL A 358 21.65 -6.34 -0.72
C VAL A 358 20.33 -6.14 -1.47
N LEU A 359 20.39 -6.17 -2.79
CA LEU A 359 19.20 -6.06 -3.64
C LEU A 359 18.46 -7.39 -3.71
N LEU A 360 17.16 -7.34 -3.43
CA LEU A 360 16.23 -8.47 -3.56
C LEU A 360 15.31 -8.27 -4.77
N PRO A 361 14.68 -9.34 -5.27
CA PRO A 361 13.68 -9.25 -6.33
C PRO A 361 12.48 -8.37 -5.93
N SER A 362 11.86 -7.73 -6.93
CA SER A 362 10.61 -6.97 -6.75
C SER A 362 9.44 -7.92 -6.48
N GLY A 363 8.82 -7.79 -5.31
CA GLY A 363 7.71 -8.64 -4.88
C GLY A 363 7.37 -8.44 -3.42
N CYS A 364 6.35 -9.14 -2.92
CA CYS A 364 5.91 -9.05 -1.54
C CYS A 364 6.94 -9.65 -0.56
N GLY A 365 7.59 -10.75 -0.92
CA GLY A 365 8.77 -11.31 -0.28
C GLY A 365 8.66 -11.46 1.23
N ALA A 366 9.70 -11.05 1.95
CA ALA A 366 9.78 -11.15 3.40
C ALA A 366 8.69 -10.38 4.16
N CYS A 367 8.09 -9.34 3.57
CA CYS A 367 6.94 -8.63 4.15
C CYS A 367 5.75 -9.57 4.42
N ALA A 368 5.54 -10.55 3.55
CA ALA A 368 4.49 -11.57 3.69
C ALA A 368 5.00 -12.89 4.31
N GLY A 369 6.26 -12.92 4.75
CA GLY A 369 6.89 -14.12 5.30
C GLY A 369 7.36 -15.13 4.26
N TYR A 370 7.51 -14.70 3.01
CA TYR A 370 7.96 -15.55 1.90
C TYR A 370 9.34 -15.13 1.37
N GLY A 371 10.08 -16.09 0.84
CA GLY A 371 11.31 -15.83 0.09
C GLY A 371 12.49 -15.35 0.92
N ALA A 372 13.35 -14.54 0.30
CA ALA A 372 14.59 -14.06 0.89
C ALA A 372 14.36 -12.94 1.90
N GLY A 373 15.16 -12.90 2.96
CA GLY A 373 15.14 -11.83 3.96
C GLY A 373 14.25 -12.10 5.18
N VAL A 374 13.75 -13.33 5.35
CA VAL A 374 13.05 -13.73 6.57
C VAL A 374 14.01 -13.81 7.76
N LEU A 375 13.48 -13.64 8.96
CA LEU A 375 14.21 -13.52 10.23
C LEU A 375 14.28 -14.85 10.95
N ALA A 376 15.41 -15.10 11.62
CA ALA A 376 15.61 -16.20 12.55
C ALA A 376 15.12 -15.85 13.96
N ASP A 377 15.16 -16.84 14.87
CA ASP A 377 14.82 -16.67 16.27
C ASP A 377 15.70 -15.61 16.95
N GLY A 378 15.07 -14.69 17.66
CA GLY A 378 15.75 -13.66 18.44
C GLY A 378 16.31 -12.48 17.62
N GLU A 379 16.23 -12.50 16.30
CA GLU A 379 16.67 -11.37 15.48
C GLU A 379 15.75 -10.15 15.63
N VAL A 380 16.36 -8.98 15.64
CA VAL A 380 15.69 -7.68 15.67
C VAL A 380 15.78 -7.01 14.30
N CYS A 381 14.64 -6.65 13.74
CA CYS A 381 14.55 -5.98 12.45
C CYS A 381 13.84 -4.64 12.59
N ILE A 382 14.31 -3.61 11.86
CA ILE A 382 13.50 -2.44 11.54
C ILE A 382 13.13 -2.48 10.06
N SER A 383 11.85 -2.22 9.75
CA SER A 383 11.31 -2.42 8.41
C SER A 383 10.39 -1.27 7.97
N SER A 384 10.43 -0.94 6.68
CA SER A 384 9.46 -0.04 6.06
C SER A 384 8.14 -0.72 5.66
N THR A 385 7.98 -2.01 5.96
CA THR A 385 6.78 -2.80 5.61
C THR A 385 5.53 -2.36 6.39
N ASN A 386 4.38 -2.95 6.06
CA ASN A 386 3.09 -2.54 6.60
C ASN A 386 2.86 -3.02 8.04
N ARG A 387 3.24 -4.27 8.34
CA ARG A 387 2.84 -5.01 9.55
C ARG A 387 4.04 -5.63 10.24
N ASN A 388 4.00 -5.61 11.58
CA ASN A 388 5.00 -6.23 12.44
C ASN A 388 4.40 -7.29 13.39
N PHE A 389 3.28 -7.91 13.00
CA PHE A 389 2.65 -8.95 13.79
C PHE A 389 3.60 -10.11 14.04
N LYS A 390 3.43 -10.81 15.17
CA LYS A 390 4.27 -11.91 15.58
C LYS A 390 4.41 -12.99 14.51
N GLY A 391 5.63 -13.27 14.06
CA GLY A 391 5.92 -14.24 13.00
C GLY A 391 5.68 -13.73 11.58
N ARG A 392 5.36 -12.45 11.38
CA ARG A 392 5.04 -11.90 10.05
C ARG A 392 6.21 -11.96 9.06
N MET A 393 7.43 -11.73 9.52
CA MET A 393 8.64 -11.72 8.69
C MET A 393 9.56 -12.92 8.95
N GLY A 394 9.03 -14.08 9.35
CA GLY A 394 9.80 -15.28 9.63
C GLY A 394 9.50 -15.87 10.99
N SER A 395 10.52 -16.00 11.86
CA SER A 395 10.36 -16.58 13.18
C SER A 395 9.37 -15.81 14.06
N LYS A 396 8.60 -16.54 14.88
CA LYS A 396 7.72 -15.98 15.91
C LYS A 396 8.48 -15.36 17.07
N GLU A 397 9.76 -15.68 17.23
CA GLU A 397 10.64 -15.14 18.27
C GLU A 397 11.44 -13.92 17.78
N ALA A 398 11.32 -13.55 16.50
CA ALA A 398 11.90 -12.34 15.96
C ALA A 398 11.08 -11.10 16.37
N GLN A 399 11.75 -9.96 16.48
CA GLN A 399 11.15 -8.66 16.81
C GLN A 399 11.23 -7.73 15.59
N VAL A 400 10.09 -7.27 15.10
CA VAL A 400 10.03 -6.36 13.96
C VAL A 400 9.51 -5.00 14.41
N TYR A 401 10.32 -3.97 14.24
CA TYR A 401 9.96 -2.56 14.36
C TYR A 401 9.55 -2.02 13.00
N LEU A 402 8.58 -1.10 12.95
CA LEU A 402 8.23 -0.39 11.72
C LEU A 402 8.72 1.05 11.79
N GLY A 403 9.22 1.56 10.67
CA GLY A 403 9.62 2.95 10.52
C GLY A 403 9.54 3.39 9.05
N SER A 404 9.72 4.69 8.81
CA SER A 404 9.85 5.22 7.46
C SER A 404 11.16 4.77 6.80
N PRO A 405 11.29 4.85 5.46
CA PRO A 405 12.56 4.57 4.77
C PRO A 405 13.75 5.39 5.33
N TYR A 406 13.51 6.62 5.78
CA TYR A 406 14.52 7.42 6.46
C TYR A 406 15.01 6.74 7.75
N SER A 407 14.09 6.33 8.62
CA SER A 407 14.41 5.70 9.90
C SER A 407 15.08 4.34 9.73
N VAL A 408 14.65 3.55 8.74
CA VAL A 408 15.27 2.25 8.41
C VAL A 408 16.70 2.45 7.92
N ALA A 409 16.93 3.44 7.05
CA ALA A 409 18.26 3.74 6.54
C ALA A 409 19.20 4.28 7.63
N ALA A 410 18.70 5.13 8.53
CA ALA A 410 19.45 5.62 9.69
C ALA A 410 19.89 4.47 10.62
N ALA A 411 18.97 3.56 10.89
CA ALA A 411 19.26 2.37 11.68
C ALA A 411 20.30 1.46 10.99
N ALA A 412 20.28 1.38 9.65
CA ALA A 412 21.28 0.60 8.92
C ALA A 412 22.69 1.17 9.06
N VAL A 413 22.85 2.52 9.09
CA VAL A 413 24.14 3.17 9.31
C VAL A 413 24.65 2.93 10.73
N GLU A 414 23.79 3.10 11.76
CA GLU A 414 24.18 3.03 13.17
C GLU A 414 24.24 1.60 13.75
N GLY A 415 23.63 0.61 13.08
CA GLY A 415 23.46 -0.74 13.64
C GLY A 415 22.44 -0.79 14.77
N ARG A 416 21.71 0.30 14.97
CA ARG A 416 20.68 0.47 16.02
C ARG A 416 19.63 1.49 15.56
N ILE A 417 18.45 1.47 16.16
CA ILE A 417 17.42 2.49 15.88
C ILE A 417 18.00 3.87 16.22
N ALA A 418 17.94 4.79 15.26
CA ALA A 418 18.49 6.14 15.35
C ALA A 418 17.57 7.16 14.68
N ASP A 419 17.66 8.41 15.12
CA ASP A 419 16.92 9.52 14.54
C ASP A 419 17.48 9.86 13.15
N PRO A 420 16.69 9.74 12.06
CA PRO A 420 17.16 9.99 10.71
C PRO A 420 17.62 11.44 10.46
N ARG A 421 17.16 12.41 11.24
CA ARG A 421 17.52 13.82 11.12
C ARG A 421 19.01 14.06 11.32
N GLN A 422 19.71 13.21 12.06
CA GLN A 422 21.16 13.26 12.27
C GLN A 422 21.98 13.01 10.99
N PHE A 423 21.36 12.43 9.96
CA PHE A 423 21.99 12.02 8.71
C PHE A 423 21.59 12.89 7.51
N LEU A 424 20.56 13.71 7.68
CA LEU A 424 20.06 14.63 6.66
C LEU A 424 20.73 16.00 6.86
N GLY A 425 21.15 16.66 5.78
CA GLY A 425 21.67 18.03 5.84
C GLY A 425 20.55 19.04 6.16
N GLU A 426 20.92 20.28 6.48
CA GLU A 426 19.96 21.35 6.83
C GLU A 426 18.93 21.68 5.73
N THR A 427 19.02 21.08 4.55
CA THR A 427 18.19 21.36 3.36
C THR A 427 17.52 20.13 2.74
N ALA A 428 17.34 19.06 3.50
CA ALA A 428 16.66 17.85 3.01
C ALA A 428 15.16 17.83 3.32
#